data_230f721de363ed36d6bf354983e7158b
#
_entry.id   230f721de363ed36d6bf354983e7158b
#
_cell.length_a   1.000
_cell.length_b   1.000
_cell.length_c   1.000
_cell.angle_alpha   90.00
_cell.angle_beta   90.00
_cell.angle_gamma   90.00
#
_symmetry.space_group_name_H-M   'P 1'
#
loop_
_entity.id
_entity.type
_entity.pdbx_description
1 polymer ?
#
loop_
_entity_poly.entity_id
_entity_poly.type
_entity_poly.pdbx_seq_one_letter_code
_entity_poly.pdbx_strand_id
1 'polypeptide(L)'
;TTPTSVKFKSPTKLGLKEALKTAVDEYFEREHIPKTGTFKLFSKTIILFIMLIGVYSAILSLEPYTLFNIKIPVFLYVFLFVTLYALLGLIFASIGFNVMHDAAHGSYSDKDSINESFGYSLNLVGGNLLFWKEKHNIVHHTYTNVHKHDEDIDIPGMRVNSHQEWKWYHQYQHFYWIFFYSLTYFLWIFVSDPSKYVFRKIRTDSAKKIPMTAKDHFIFWFSKIFYLTMFVVIPAYYQGIAYALVGFLILLPVCGLIIATVFQLAHIVESTDNVSAENGIIHDDWTAHQLKTTSNFGTQSKVLSWFVGGLNFQVE
;
A
#
# COMPACT_ATOMS: atom_id res chain seq x y z
N THR A 1 -13.52 20.19 20.20
CA THR A 1 -14.68 20.07 19.30
C THR A 1 -14.75 18.62 18.86
N THR A 2 -15.85 17.94 19.19
CA THR A 2 -16.15 16.59 18.72
C THR A 2 -16.14 16.61 17.19
N PRO A 3 -15.42 15.71 16.50
CA PRO A 3 -15.46 15.69 15.06
C PRO A 3 -16.88 15.34 14.63
N THR A 4 -17.48 16.21 13.88
CA THR A 4 -18.78 15.97 13.24
C THR A 4 -18.60 14.85 12.21
N SER A 5 -19.45 13.83 12.28
CA SER A 5 -19.47 12.78 11.26
C SER A 5 -19.74 13.42 9.90
N VAL A 6 -18.81 13.26 8.96
CA VAL A 6 -19.00 13.74 7.59
C VAL A 6 -20.00 12.84 6.88
N LYS A 7 -20.93 13.45 6.15
CA LYS A 7 -21.96 12.75 5.38
C LYS A 7 -21.96 13.23 3.94
N PHE A 8 -22.15 12.30 3.02
CA PHE A 8 -22.44 12.63 1.63
C PHE A 8 -23.88 13.10 1.47
N LYS A 9 -24.10 14.02 0.55
CA LYS A 9 -25.47 14.41 0.18
C LYS A 9 -26.16 13.20 -0.42
N SER A 10 -27.40 12.94 -0.01
CA SER A 10 -28.20 11.88 -0.61
C SER A 10 -28.41 12.14 -2.09
N PRO A 11 -28.27 11.11 -2.96
CA PRO A 11 -28.43 11.29 -4.38
C PRO A 11 -29.82 11.83 -4.69
N THR A 12 -29.87 12.88 -5.50
CA THR A 12 -31.12 13.49 -5.95
C THR A 12 -31.85 12.66 -7.03
N LYS A 13 -31.14 11.68 -7.60
CA LYS A 13 -31.67 10.64 -8.50
C LYS A 13 -31.11 9.30 -8.08
N LEU A 14 -31.95 8.37 -7.72
CA LEU A 14 -31.59 6.96 -7.65
C LEU A 14 -31.01 6.60 -9.01
N GLY A 15 -29.74 6.20 -9.07
CA GLY A 15 -29.37 5.59 -10.32
C GLY A 15 -27.93 5.51 -10.71
N LEU A 16 -27.00 6.43 -10.33
CA LEU A 16 -25.64 6.30 -10.87
C LEU A 16 -24.96 5.02 -10.37
N LYS A 17 -25.00 4.77 -9.08
CA LYS A 17 -24.41 3.57 -8.46
C LYS A 17 -25.07 2.30 -8.96
N GLU A 18 -26.39 2.27 -9.00
CA GLU A 18 -27.18 1.13 -9.49
C GLU A 18 -26.96 0.92 -10.99
N ALA A 19 -26.94 1.99 -11.78
CA ALA A 19 -26.71 1.90 -13.22
C ALA A 19 -25.29 1.38 -13.52
N LEU A 20 -24.28 1.87 -12.82
CA LEU A 20 -22.89 1.39 -12.98
C LEU A 20 -22.78 -0.08 -12.55
N LYS A 21 -23.37 -0.44 -11.39
CA LYS A 21 -23.37 -1.83 -10.94
C LYS A 21 -24.02 -2.75 -11.95
N THR A 22 -25.19 -2.39 -12.48
CA THR A 22 -25.88 -3.18 -13.50
C THR A 22 -25.05 -3.33 -14.75
N ALA A 23 -24.46 -2.24 -15.27
CA ALA A 23 -23.63 -2.29 -16.45
C ALA A 23 -22.37 -3.17 -16.28
N VAL A 24 -21.75 -3.11 -15.08
CA VAL A 24 -20.62 -3.97 -14.74
C VAL A 24 -21.05 -5.43 -14.63
N ASP A 25 -22.17 -5.72 -13.95
CA ASP A 25 -22.69 -7.07 -13.82
C ASP A 25 -23.02 -7.68 -15.19
N GLU A 26 -23.71 -6.93 -16.07
CA GLU A 26 -24.00 -7.33 -17.45
C GLU A 26 -22.74 -7.56 -18.30
N TYR A 27 -21.70 -6.75 -18.10
CA TYR A 27 -20.42 -6.93 -18.78
C TYR A 27 -19.77 -8.27 -18.40
N PHE A 28 -19.66 -8.56 -17.11
CA PHE A 28 -19.05 -9.81 -16.63
C PHE A 28 -19.84 -11.05 -17.08
N GLU A 29 -21.17 -10.98 -17.07
CA GLU A 29 -22.05 -12.04 -17.56
C GLU A 29 -21.89 -12.25 -19.09
N ARG A 30 -21.91 -11.18 -19.87
CA ARG A 30 -21.77 -11.23 -21.33
C ARG A 30 -20.42 -11.79 -21.77
N GLU A 31 -19.34 -11.36 -21.11
CA GLU A 31 -17.97 -11.81 -21.44
C GLU A 31 -17.63 -13.17 -20.81
N HIS A 32 -18.51 -13.74 -19.98
CA HIS A 32 -18.30 -14.99 -19.26
C HIS A 32 -17.00 -15.04 -18.45
N ILE A 33 -16.65 -13.93 -17.82
CA ILE A 33 -15.45 -13.80 -16.96
C ILE A 33 -15.83 -13.68 -15.49
N PRO A 34 -15.06 -14.26 -14.57
CA PRO A 34 -15.31 -14.13 -13.14
C PRO A 34 -14.98 -12.71 -12.64
N LYS A 35 -15.72 -12.26 -11.62
CA LYS A 35 -15.45 -10.99 -10.92
C LYS A 35 -14.27 -11.06 -9.94
N THR A 36 -13.79 -12.25 -9.65
CA THR A 36 -12.67 -12.50 -8.74
C THR A 36 -11.44 -12.99 -9.51
N GLY A 37 -10.34 -13.19 -8.80
CA GLY A 37 -9.06 -13.58 -9.37
C GLY A 37 -9.11 -14.80 -10.27
N THR A 38 -8.37 -14.73 -11.37
CA THR A 38 -8.22 -15.81 -12.35
C THR A 38 -6.88 -16.49 -12.23
N PHE A 39 -6.64 -17.52 -13.06
CA PHE A 39 -5.34 -18.19 -13.16
C PHE A 39 -4.18 -17.19 -13.38
N LYS A 40 -4.41 -16.08 -14.09
CA LYS A 40 -3.39 -15.03 -14.29
C LYS A 40 -2.97 -14.39 -12.98
N LEU A 41 -3.91 -14.12 -12.07
CA LEU A 41 -3.61 -13.56 -10.75
C LEU A 41 -2.86 -14.57 -9.87
N PHE A 42 -3.35 -15.81 -9.82
CA PHE A 42 -2.71 -16.85 -9.02
C PHE A 42 -1.30 -17.20 -9.51
N SER A 43 -1.08 -17.27 -10.83
CA SER A 43 0.27 -17.50 -11.39
C SER A 43 1.22 -16.34 -11.05
N LYS A 44 0.74 -15.09 -11.09
CA LYS A 44 1.52 -13.93 -10.68
C LYS A 44 1.92 -14.02 -9.20
N THR A 45 0.99 -14.41 -8.34
CA THR A 45 1.27 -14.63 -6.92
C THR A 45 2.39 -15.66 -6.73
N ILE A 46 2.32 -16.79 -7.42
CA ILE A 46 3.36 -17.82 -7.37
C ILE A 46 4.71 -17.25 -7.83
N ILE A 47 4.73 -16.50 -8.94
CA ILE A 47 5.96 -15.87 -9.46
C ILE A 47 6.54 -14.91 -8.41
N LEU A 48 5.73 -14.05 -7.78
CA LEU A 48 6.20 -13.10 -6.79
C LEU A 48 6.79 -13.80 -5.55
N PHE A 49 6.18 -14.89 -5.07
CA PHE A 49 6.72 -15.64 -3.94
C PHE A 49 7.99 -16.43 -4.32
N ILE A 50 8.09 -16.97 -5.54
CA ILE A 50 9.33 -17.58 -6.04
C ILE A 50 10.44 -16.51 -6.13
N MET A 51 10.14 -15.32 -6.65
CA MET A 51 11.08 -14.20 -6.68
C MET A 51 11.52 -13.78 -5.28
N LEU A 52 10.58 -13.70 -4.33
CA LEU A 52 10.87 -13.38 -2.93
C LEU A 52 11.87 -14.39 -2.35
N ILE A 53 11.59 -15.68 -2.49
CA ILE A 53 12.46 -16.75 -1.98
C ILE A 53 13.82 -16.72 -2.68
N GLY A 54 13.84 -16.57 -4.01
CA GLY A 54 15.08 -16.55 -4.80
C GLY A 54 15.98 -15.36 -4.44
N VAL A 55 15.42 -14.14 -4.40
CA VAL A 55 16.18 -12.93 -4.04
C VAL A 55 16.64 -12.99 -2.58
N TYR A 56 15.78 -13.45 -1.67
CA TYR A 56 16.14 -13.61 -0.27
C TYR A 56 17.26 -14.66 -0.08
N SER A 57 17.17 -15.80 -0.75
CA SER A 57 18.24 -16.82 -0.73
C SER A 57 19.55 -16.29 -1.30
N ALA A 58 19.50 -15.49 -2.38
CA ALA A 58 20.69 -14.85 -2.94
C ALA A 58 21.29 -13.83 -1.95
N ILE A 59 20.47 -13.07 -1.23
CA ILE A 59 20.94 -12.18 -0.17
C ILE A 59 21.67 -12.97 0.92
N LEU A 60 21.11 -14.06 1.40
CA LEU A 60 21.74 -14.89 2.45
C LEU A 60 23.04 -15.56 1.97
N SER A 61 23.17 -15.82 0.67
CA SER A 61 24.36 -16.40 0.06
C SER A 61 25.45 -15.36 -0.31
N LEU A 62 25.12 -14.08 -0.20
CA LEU A 62 26.02 -12.97 -0.48
C LEU A 62 26.71 -12.53 0.82
N GLU A 63 27.77 -13.24 1.21
CA GLU A 63 28.64 -12.84 2.31
C GLU A 63 29.62 -11.75 1.86
N PRO A 64 30.25 -10.99 2.80
CA PRO A 64 31.20 -9.95 2.41
C PRO A 64 32.29 -10.44 1.46
N TYR A 65 32.29 -9.92 0.24
CA TYR A 65 33.20 -10.24 -0.87
C TYR A 65 33.15 -11.69 -1.36
N THR A 66 32.10 -12.44 -1.03
CA THR A 66 31.86 -13.79 -1.55
C THR A 66 30.41 -13.96 -1.99
N LEU A 67 30.19 -14.82 -2.97
CA LEU A 67 28.88 -15.28 -3.40
C LEU A 67 28.94 -16.80 -3.54
N PHE A 68 28.06 -17.52 -2.84
CA PHE A 68 28.09 -19.01 -2.76
C PHE A 68 29.50 -19.54 -2.45
N ASN A 69 30.20 -18.92 -1.47
CA ASN A 69 31.59 -19.23 -1.08
C ASN A 69 32.67 -18.97 -2.16
N ILE A 70 32.32 -18.31 -3.27
CA ILE A 70 33.29 -17.92 -4.31
C ILE A 70 33.65 -16.44 -4.11
N LYS A 71 34.95 -16.14 -4.03
CA LYS A 71 35.40 -14.75 -3.91
C LYS A 71 35.04 -13.95 -5.15
N ILE A 72 34.47 -12.77 -4.94
CA ILE A 72 34.10 -11.84 -6.01
C ILE A 72 34.77 -10.47 -5.80
N PRO A 73 34.98 -9.70 -6.87
CA PRO A 73 35.50 -8.34 -6.77
C PRO A 73 34.61 -7.42 -5.96
N VAL A 74 35.19 -6.45 -5.26
CA VAL A 74 34.45 -5.50 -4.39
C VAL A 74 33.32 -4.79 -5.13
N PHE A 75 33.58 -4.32 -6.35
CA PHE A 75 32.56 -3.61 -7.13
C PHE A 75 31.36 -4.51 -7.46
N LEU A 76 31.63 -5.77 -7.78
CA LEU A 76 30.55 -6.75 -8.05
C LEU A 76 29.76 -7.08 -6.78
N TYR A 77 30.43 -7.23 -5.65
CA TYR A 77 29.78 -7.39 -4.36
C TYR A 77 28.84 -6.22 -4.05
N VAL A 78 29.34 -4.97 -4.14
CA VAL A 78 28.53 -3.78 -3.86
C VAL A 78 27.34 -3.67 -4.83
N PHE A 79 27.58 -3.92 -6.12
CA PHE A 79 26.52 -3.91 -7.13
C PHE A 79 25.42 -4.95 -6.82
N LEU A 80 25.79 -6.19 -6.54
CA LEU A 80 24.85 -7.25 -6.20
C LEU A 80 24.13 -6.96 -4.90
N PHE A 81 24.85 -6.50 -3.87
CA PHE A 81 24.29 -6.14 -2.59
C PHE A 81 23.18 -5.09 -2.72
N VAL A 82 23.47 -3.97 -3.36
CA VAL A 82 22.49 -2.89 -3.56
C VAL A 82 21.32 -3.37 -4.42
N THR A 83 21.60 -4.09 -5.50
CA THR A 83 20.58 -4.59 -6.42
C THR A 83 19.63 -5.58 -5.74
N LEU A 84 20.15 -6.55 -4.98
CA LEU A 84 19.32 -7.56 -4.32
C LEU A 84 18.41 -6.96 -3.25
N TYR A 85 18.91 -6.04 -2.42
CA TYR A 85 18.06 -5.38 -1.43
C TYR A 85 17.06 -4.41 -2.07
N ALA A 86 17.41 -3.74 -3.17
CA ALA A 86 16.47 -2.93 -3.94
C ALA A 86 15.38 -3.81 -4.60
N LEU A 87 15.75 -4.94 -5.19
CA LEU A 87 14.80 -5.92 -5.73
C LEU A 87 13.89 -6.49 -4.64
N LEU A 88 14.40 -6.73 -3.44
CA LEU A 88 13.57 -7.18 -2.32
C LEU A 88 12.52 -6.12 -1.96
N GLY A 89 12.88 -4.83 -1.92
CA GLY A 89 11.95 -3.72 -1.71
C GLY A 89 10.89 -3.62 -2.82
N LEU A 90 11.30 -3.81 -4.08
CA LEU A 90 10.40 -3.88 -5.23
C LEU A 90 9.41 -5.04 -5.12
N ILE A 91 9.88 -6.23 -4.72
CA ILE A 91 9.02 -7.42 -4.54
C ILE A 91 8.02 -7.19 -3.40
N PHE A 92 8.42 -6.55 -2.30
CA PHE A 92 7.51 -6.19 -1.20
C PHE A 92 6.36 -5.30 -1.68
N ALA A 93 6.68 -4.24 -2.43
CA ALA A 93 5.67 -3.38 -3.03
C ALA A 93 4.76 -4.17 -3.99
N SER A 94 5.33 -5.04 -4.83
CA SER A 94 4.57 -5.87 -5.77
C SER A 94 3.63 -6.86 -5.08
N ILE A 95 4.05 -7.48 -3.97
CA ILE A 95 3.19 -8.35 -3.14
C ILE A 95 2.06 -7.52 -2.53
N GLY A 96 2.37 -6.30 -2.07
CA GLY A 96 1.36 -5.35 -1.60
C GLY A 96 0.29 -5.09 -2.65
N PHE A 97 0.66 -4.73 -3.85
CA PHE A 97 -0.27 -4.37 -4.93
C PHE A 97 -1.05 -5.56 -5.49
N ASN A 98 -0.40 -6.70 -5.73
CA ASN A 98 -0.97 -7.81 -6.52
C ASN A 98 -1.59 -8.92 -5.69
N VAL A 99 -1.24 -9.02 -4.41
CA VAL A 99 -1.69 -10.14 -3.56
C VAL A 99 -2.49 -9.60 -2.38
N MET A 100 -1.86 -8.77 -1.57
CA MET A 100 -2.47 -8.26 -0.36
C MET A 100 -3.67 -7.36 -0.65
N HIS A 101 -3.53 -6.41 -1.58
CA HIS A 101 -4.56 -5.42 -1.90
C HIS A 101 -5.85 -6.10 -2.38
N ASP A 102 -5.76 -6.93 -3.41
CA ASP A 102 -6.91 -7.65 -3.96
C ASP A 102 -7.56 -8.59 -2.92
N ALA A 103 -6.72 -9.28 -2.14
CA ALA A 103 -7.20 -10.15 -1.07
C ALA A 103 -7.89 -9.37 0.06
N ALA A 104 -7.34 -8.24 0.47
CA ALA A 104 -7.93 -7.41 1.51
C ALA A 104 -9.25 -6.76 1.06
N HIS A 105 -9.43 -6.51 -0.24
CA HIS A 105 -10.69 -6.06 -0.85
C HIS A 105 -11.69 -7.20 -1.11
N GLY A 106 -11.29 -8.46 -0.93
CA GLY A 106 -12.16 -9.61 -1.20
C GLY A 106 -12.29 -9.98 -2.68
N SER A 107 -11.47 -9.39 -3.55
CA SER A 107 -11.50 -9.64 -5.01
C SER A 107 -10.52 -10.71 -5.47
N TYR A 108 -9.61 -11.16 -4.60
CA TYR A 108 -8.62 -12.18 -4.93
C TYR A 108 -9.26 -13.55 -5.20
N SER A 109 -10.30 -13.92 -4.44
CA SER A 109 -11.03 -15.19 -4.55
C SER A 109 -12.50 -15.01 -4.16
N ASP A 110 -13.35 -15.92 -4.59
CA ASP A 110 -14.74 -16.07 -4.14
C ASP A 110 -14.87 -16.64 -2.72
N LYS A 111 -13.76 -17.07 -2.11
CA LYS A 111 -13.70 -17.65 -0.76
C LYS A 111 -13.05 -16.68 0.22
N ASP A 112 -13.79 -16.24 1.22
CA ASP A 112 -13.32 -15.32 2.25
C ASP A 112 -12.07 -15.83 3.00
N SER A 113 -11.99 -17.13 3.26
CA SER A 113 -10.83 -17.74 3.91
C SER A 113 -9.54 -17.63 3.08
N ILE A 114 -9.65 -17.68 1.75
CA ILE A 114 -8.52 -17.47 0.84
C ILE A 114 -8.15 -15.99 0.85
N ASN A 115 -9.13 -15.09 0.76
CA ASN A 115 -8.92 -13.66 0.84
C ASN A 115 -8.25 -13.26 2.17
N GLU A 116 -8.70 -13.80 3.30
CA GLU A 116 -8.06 -13.56 4.59
C GLU A 116 -6.61 -14.06 4.60
N SER A 117 -6.36 -15.29 4.12
CA SER A 117 -5.03 -15.89 4.10
C SER A 117 -4.03 -15.11 3.25
N PHE A 118 -4.41 -14.73 2.03
CA PHE A 118 -3.54 -13.92 1.16
C PHE A 118 -3.45 -12.45 1.59
N GLY A 119 -4.47 -11.91 2.26
CA GLY A 119 -4.40 -10.62 2.91
C GLY A 119 -3.27 -10.54 3.95
N TYR A 120 -3.01 -11.63 4.69
CA TYR A 120 -1.89 -11.72 5.63
C TYR A 120 -0.51 -11.66 4.96
N SER A 121 -0.39 -11.67 3.63
CA SER A 121 0.88 -11.35 2.96
C SER A 121 1.39 -9.95 3.32
N LEU A 122 0.51 -9.03 3.72
CA LEU A 122 0.91 -7.75 4.30
C LEU A 122 1.70 -7.91 5.59
N ASN A 123 1.29 -8.84 6.45
CA ASN A 123 1.98 -9.11 7.71
C ASN A 123 3.37 -9.74 7.48
N LEU A 124 3.52 -10.52 6.41
CA LEU A 124 4.82 -11.07 5.98
C LEU A 124 5.81 -9.96 5.61
N VAL A 125 5.32 -8.90 4.95
CA VAL A 125 6.15 -7.75 4.55
C VAL A 125 6.12 -6.59 5.55
N GLY A 126 5.76 -6.83 6.80
CA GLY A 126 5.92 -5.91 7.93
C GLY A 126 4.73 -5.02 8.28
N GLY A 127 3.69 -4.93 7.44
CA GLY A 127 2.46 -4.20 7.76
C GLY A 127 1.51 -4.99 8.68
N ASN A 128 0.33 -4.44 8.92
CA ASN A 128 -0.73 -5.11 9.68
C ASN A 128 -2.07 -5.05 8.95
N LEU A 129 -2.63 -6.21 8.61
CA LEU A 129 -3.85 -6.33 7.81
C LEU A 129 -5.07 -5.68 8.47
N LEU A 130 -5.25 -5.83 9.80
CA LEU A 130 -6.38 -5.24 10.51
C LEU A 130 -6.39 -3.71 10.38
N PHE A 131 -5.25 -3.06 10.69
CA PHE A 131 -5.15 -1.60 10.62
C PHE A 131 -5.20 -1.09 9.19
N TRP A 132 -4.67 -1.86 8.24
CA TRP A 132 -4.75 -1.50 6.84
C TRP A 132 -6.21 -1.53 6.34
N LYS A 133 -6.98 -2.58 6.65
CA LYS A 133 -8.41 -2.67 6.29
C LYS A 133 -9.22 -1.52 6.89
N GLU A 134 -9.02 -1.20 8.17
CA GLU A 134 -9.70 -0.08 8.80
C GLU A 134 -9.33 1.27 8.16
N LYS A 135 -8.05 1.48 7.87
CA LYS A 135 -7.57 2.71 7.24
C LYS A 135 -8.00 2.80 5.77
N HIS A 136 -7.71 1.78 4.98
CA HIS A 136 -7.85 1.81 3.54
C HIS A 136 -9.27 1.49 3.08
N ASN A 137 -9.81 0.30 3.42
CA ASN A 137 -11.12 -0.11 2.92
C ASN A 137 -12.28 0.71 3.52
N ILE A 138 -12.12 1.20 4.76
CA ILE A 138 -13.21 1.93 5.44
C ILE A 138 -12.99 3.44 5.34
N VAL A 139 -11.85 3.97 5.80
CA VAL A 139 -11.67 5.42 5.86
C VAL A 139 -11.35 6.00 4.48
N HIS A 140 -10.31 5.51 3.82
CA HIS A 140 -9.88 6.03 2.52
C HIS A 140 -10.96 5.87 1.45
N HIS A 141 -11.51 4.66 1.24
CA HIS A 141 -12.57 4.46 0.24
C HIS A 141 -13.91 5.14 0.58
N THR A 142 -14.13 5.52 1.84
CA THR A 142 -15.30 6.35 2.17
C THR A 142 -15.02 7.82 1.87
N TYR A 143 -13.83 8.31 2.20
CA TYR A 143 -13.48 9.73 2.21
C TYR A 143 -12.28 10.08 1.31
N THR A 144 -12.14 9.41 0.17
CA THR A 144 -11.02 9.61 -0.76
C THR A 144 -10.82 11.10 -1.06
N ASN A 145 -9.59 11.60 -0.86
CA ASN A 145 -9.20 13.01 -1.03
C ASN A 145 -10.00 14.03 -0.19
N VAL A 146 -10.69 13.60 0.87
CA VAL A 146 -11.37 14.53 1.78
C VAL A 146 -10.38 15.05 2.82
N HIS A 147 -10.12 16.35 2.79
CA HIS A 147 -9.17 17.01 3.69
C HIS A 147 -9.48 16.70 5.17
N LYS A 148 -8.47 16.33 5.93
CA LYS A 148 -8.52 15.89 7.35
C LYS A 148 -9.25 14.57 7.62
N HIS A 149 -9.75 13.88 6.60
CA HIS A 149 -10.43 12.60 6.76
C HIS A 149 -9.66 11.46 6.10
N ASP A 150 -9.01 11.72 4.98
CA ASP A 150 -8.19 10.75 4.28
C ASP A 150 -6.72 10.85 4.74
N GLU A 151 -6.25 9.87 5.50
CA GLU A 151 -4.83 9.79 5.91
C GLU A 151 -3.89 9.41 4.77
N ASP A 152 -4.42 8.79 3.71
CA ASP A 152 -3.58 8.25 2.65
C ASP A 152 -2.99 9.35 1.75
N ILE A 153 -3.63 10.52 1.75
CA ILE A 153 -3.11 11.70 1.04
C ILE A 153 -2.25 12.61 1.92
N ASP A 154 -2.17 12.36 3.22
CA ASP A 154 -1.51 13.27 4.15
C ASP A 154 -0.06 12.83 4.41
N ILE A 155 0.86 13.33 3.60
CA ILE A 155 2.30 13.05 3.72
C ILE A 155 2.96 14.16 4.54
N PRO A 156 3.54 13.85 5.71
CA PRO A 156 4.22 14.85 6.53
C PRO A 156 5.30 15.60 5.73
N GLY A 157 5.27 16.92 5.77
CA GLY A 157 6.24 17.77 5.07
C GLY A 157 5.91 18.06 3.61
N MET A 158 4.85 17.48 3.06
CA MET A 158 4.36 17.73 1.71
C MET A 158 3.03 18.49 1.75
N ARG A 159 2.82 19.35 0.77
CA ARG A 159 1.53 19.99 0.51
C ARG A 159 0.98 19.43 -0.80
N VAL A 160 -0.03 18.59 -0.69
CA VAL A 160 -0.60 17.84 -1.83
C VAL A 160 -1.96 18.39 -2.28
N ASN A 161 -2.56 19.31 -1.49
CA ASN A 161 -3.81 19.94 -1.87
C ASN A 161 -3.91 21.40 -1.38
N SER A 162 -4.86 22.15 -1.93
CA SER A 162 -5.06 23.58 -1.65
C SER A 162 -5.58 23.87 -0.24
N HIS A 163 -6.22 22.89 0.43
CA HIS A 163 -6.77 23.04 1.78
C HIS A 163 -5.70 22.93 2.87
N GLN A 164 -4.52 22.40 2.55
CA GLN A 164 -3.38 22.36 3.46
C GLN A 164 -2.71 23.72 3.54
N GLU A 165 -2.27 24.12 4.75
CA GLU A 165 -1.55 25.37 4.96
C GLU A 165 -0.27 25.42 4.12
N TRP A 166 -0.09 26.51 3.38
CA TRP A 166 1.15 26.73 2.64
C TRP A 166 2.27 27.16 3.57
N LYS A 167 3.45 26.54 3.39
CA LYS A 167 4.68 26.92 4.11
C LYS A 167 5.79 27.17 3.09
N TRP A 168 6.71 28.06 3.43
CA TRP A 168 7.75 28.54 2.52
C TRP A 168 8.57 27.41 1.85
N TYR A 169 8.77 26.28 2.52
CA TYR A 169 9.53 25.14 1.97
C TYR A 169 8.75 24.33 0.93
N HIS A 170 7.42 24.45 0.86
CA HIS A 170 6.62 23.72 -0.12
C HIS A 170 6.92 24.11 -1.57
N GLN A 171 7.47 25.33 -1.81
CA GLN A 171 7.94 25.72 -3.15
C GLN A 171 9.07 24.82 -3.68
N TYR A 172 9.77 24.11 -2.80
CA TYR A 172 10.89 23.22 -3.12
C TYR A 172 10.49 21.74 -3.11
N GLN A 173 9.22 21.39 -2.90
CA GLN A 173 8.81 20.00 -2.75
C GLN A 173 9.12 19.13 -3.99
N HIS A 174 9.22 19.72 -5.17
CA HIS A 174 9.65 19.04 -6.39
C HIS A 174 11.10 18.52 -6.34
N PHE A 175 11.93 18.99 -5.40
CA PHE A 175 13.27 18.43 -5.16
C PHE A 175 13.29 17.35 -4.08
N TYR A 176 12.48 17.52 -3.03
CA TYR A 176 12.58 16.65 -1.85
C TYR A 176 11.47 15.58 -1.75
N TRP A 177 10.51 15.54 -2.68
CA TRP A 177 9.43 14.55 -2.65
C TRP A 177 9.93 13.10 -2.60
N ILE A 178 11.02 12.79 -3.32
CA ILE A 178 11.64 11.46 -3.33
C ILE A 178 12.01 11.02 -1.92
N PHE A 179 12.58 11.94 -1.11
CA PHE A 179 12.94 11.67 0.27
C PHE A 179 11.72 11.30 1.12
N PHE A 180 10.65 12.11 1.09
CA PHE A 180 9.45 11.83 1.88
C PHE A 180 8.71 10.58 1.41
N TYR A 181 8.62 10.35 0.10
CA TYR A 181 8.04 9.12 -0.43
C TYR A 181 8.84 7.89 -0.02
N SER A 182 10.16 7.98 -0.02
CA SER A 182 11.03 6.89 0.45
C SER A 182 10.83 6.54 1.92
N LEU A 183 10.43 7.49 2.76
CA LEU A 183 10.15 7.26 4.17
C LEU A 183 8.78 6.62 4.42
N THR A 184 7.86 6.61 3.46
CA THR A 184 6.47 6.19 3.65
C THR A 184 6.36 4.78 4.24
N TYR A 185 7.09 3.81 3.69
CA TYR A 185 7.04 2.44 4.17
C TYR A 185 7.63 2.28 5.58
N PHE A 186 8.75 2.96 5.88
CA PHE A 186 9.33 2.99 7.22
C PHE A 186 8.34 3.58 8.23
N LEU A 187 7.78 4.75 7.93
CA LEU A 187 6.81 5.41 8.80
C LEU A 187 5.55 4.57 8.99
N TRP A 188 5.11 3.88 7.96
CA TRP A 188 3.96 3.00 8.06
C TRP A 188 4.19 1.87 9.05
N ILE A 189 5.23 1.04 8.84
CA ILE A 189 5.42 -0.20 9.63
C ILE A 189 5.98 0.04 11.04
N PHE A 190 6.76 1.10 11.25
CA PHE A 190 7.44 1.36 12.53
C PHE A 190 6.81 2.48 13.36
N VAL A 191 6.01 3.36 12.75
CA VAL A 191 5.38 4.47 13.46
C VAL A 191 3.86 4.37 13.44
N SER A 192 3.25 4.28 12.25
CA SER A 192 1.80 4.33 12.09
C SER A 192 1.11 3.08 12.66
N ASP A 193 1.55 1.86 12.28
CA ASP A 193 0.98 0.62 12.80
C ASP A 193 1.13 0.47 14.33
N PRO A 194 2.32 0.70 14.93
CA PRO A 194 2.45 0.72 16.38
C PRO A 194 1.59 1.78 17.08
N SER A 195 1.48 2.97 16.50
CA SER A 195 0.59 4.02 17.00
C SER A 195 -0.88 3.56 17.01
N LYS A 196 -1.35 2.99 15.88
CA LYS A 196 -2.70 2.42 15.77
C LYS A 196 -2.93 1.27 16.75
N TYR A 197 -1.93 0.45 16.99
CA TYR A 197 -1.98 -0.62 17.99
C TYR A 197 -2.19 -0.08 19.41
N VAL A 198 -1.41 0.94 19.80
CA VAL A 198 -1.49 1.53 21.15
C VAL A 198 -2.79 2.30 21.35
N PHE A 199 -3.13 3.20 20.41
CA PHE A 199 -4.29 4.07 20.54
C PHE A 199 -5.59 3.42 20.06
N ARG A 200 -5.52 2.33 19.29
CA ARG A 200 -6.65 1.64 18.67
C ARG A 200 -7.54 2.56 17.84
N LYS A 201 -6.94 3.50 17.14
CA LYS A 201 -7.65 4.49 16.33
C LYS A 201 -6.92 4.71 15.01
N ILE A 202 -7.69 4.96 13.97
CA ILE A 202 -7.19 5.66 12.81
C ILE A 202 -7.09 7.14 13.18
N ARG A 203 -6.04 7.82 12.75
CA ARG A 203 -5.73 9.20 13.16
C ARG A 203 -6.86 10.19 12.90
N THR A 204 -7.52 10.04 11.76
CA THR A 204 -8.62 10.91 11.31
C THR A 204 -9.99 10.47 11.80
N ASP A 205 -10.18 9.16 12.07
CA ASP A 205 -11.41 8.66 12.69
C ASP A 205 -11.39 8.91 14.20
N SER A 206 -12.12 9.91 14.62
CA SER A 206 -11.99 10.50 15.93
C SER A 206 -12.77 9.80 17.04
N ALA A 207 -13.75 8.98 16.74
CA ALA A 207 -14.70 8.53 17.75
C ALA A 207 -14.57 7.04 18.09
N LYS A 208 -14.39 6.16 17.11
CA LYS A 208 -14.48 4.72 17.31
C LYS A 208 -13.12 4.08 17.50
N LYS A 209 -12.97 3.31 18.60
CA LYS A 209 -11.79 2.44 18.77
C LYS A 209 -11.90 1.21 17.88
N ILE A 210 -10.82 0.82 17.27
CA ILE A 210 -10.69 -0.44 16.53
C ILE A 210 -10.77 -1.58 17.54
N PRO A 211 -11.77 -2.47 17.44
CA PRO A 211 -11.86 -3.63 18.32
C PRO A 211 -10.70 -4.59 18.00
N MET A 212 -10.07 -5.13 19.02
CA MET A 212 -8.99 -6.11 18.88
C MET A 212 -9.27 -7.30 19.77
N THR A 213 -9.19 -8.48 19.20
CA THR A 213 -9.28 -9.77 19.89
C THR A 213 -7.90 -10.24 20.36
N ALA A 214 -7.85 -11.30 21.17
CA ALA A 214 -6.57 -11.92 21.54
C ALA A 214 -5.80 -12.43 20.30
N LYS A 215 -6.50 -12.91 19.27
CA LYS A 215 -5.91 -13.29 17.97
C LYS A 215 -5.20 -12.10 17.32
N ASP A 216 -5.83 -10.89 17.32
CA ASP A 216 -5.26 -9.71 16.69
C ASP A 216 -3.99 -9.22 17.42
N HIS A 217 -3.98 -9.29 18.76
CA HIS A 217 -2.79 -8.99 19.55
C HIS A 217 -1.64 -9.96 19.25
N PHE A 218 -1.94 -11.26 19.17
CA PHE A 218 -0.95 -12.27 18.83
C PHE A 218 -0.41 -12.05 17.41
N ILE A 219 -1.28 -11.87 16.41
CA ILE A 219 -0.88 -11.65 15.01
C ILE A 219 -0.01 -10.40 14.89
N PHE A 220 -0.37 -9.30 15.55
CA PHE A 220 0.41 -8.06 15.51
C PHE A 220 1.86 -8.30 15.96
N TRP A 221 2.07 -8.82 17.16
CA TRP A 221 3.41 -9.01 17.69
C TRP A 221 4.17 -10.12 16.98
N PHE A 222 3.52 -11.24 16.71
CA PHE A 222 4.14 -12.32 15.96
C PHE A 222 4.65 -11.87 14.60
N SER A 223 3.84 -11.14 13.83
CA SER A 223 4.25 -10.67 12.50
C SER A 223 5.38 -9.65 12.56
N LYS A 224 5.38 -8.74 13.53
CA LYS A 224 6.49 -7.77 13.69
C LYS A 224 7.80 -8.45 14.07
N ILE A 225 7.76 -9.40 15.01
CA ILE A 225 8.92 -10.20 15.41
C ILE A 225 9.40 -11.05 14.22
N PHE A 226 8.49 -11.74 13.53
CA PHE A 226 8.79 -12.54 12.36
C PHE A 226 9.46 -11.70 11.27
N TYR A 227 8.90 -10.54 10.92
CA TYR A 227 9.44 -9.63 9.92
C TYR A 227 10.87 -9.19 10.26
N LEU A 228 11.12 -8.73 11.49
CA LEU A 228 12.46 -8.32 11.92
C LEU A 228 13.43 -9.51 11.95
N THR A 229 12.97 -10.68 12.39
CA THR A 229 13.78 -11.89 12.39
C THR A 229 14.20 -12.27 10.98
N MET A 230 13.25 -12.32 10.04
CA MET A 230 13.53 -12.72 8.66
C MET A 230 14.42 -11.71 7.92
N PHE A 231 14.14 -10.40 8.06
CA PHE A 231 14.78 -9.41 7.19
C PHE A 231 15.88 -8.57 7.85
N VAL A 232 16.13 -8.80 9.14
CA VAL A 232 17.27 -8.17 9.86
C VAL A 232 18.12 -9.22 10.58
N VAL A 233 17.53 -10.05 11.46
CA VAL A 233 18.30 -10.95 12.32
C VAL A 233 18.99 -12.06 11.52
N ILE A 234 18.25 -12.74 10.64
CA ILE A 234 18.81 -13.82 9.81
C ILE A 234 19.89 -13.28 8.84
N PRO A 235 19.66 -12.19 8.06
CA PRO A 235 20.73 -11.57 7.28
C PRO A 235 21.94 -11.15 8.13
N ALA A 236 21.72 -10.64 9.36
CA ALA A 236 22.80 -10.26 10.26
C ALA A 236 23.67 -11.45 10.68
N TYR A 237 23.07 -12.63 10.84
CA TYR A 237 23.80 -13.85 11.15
C TYR A 237 24.74 -14.27 10.01
N TYR A 238 24.30 -14.17 8.75
CA TYR A 238 25.09 -14.56 7.57
C TYR A 238 26.09 -13.49 7.09
N GLN A 239 25.68 -12.22 7.09
CA GLN A 239 26.46 -11.11 6.52
C GLN A 239 27.16 -10.24 7.56
N GLY A 240 26.75 -10.32 8.83
CA GLY A 240 27.08 -9.37 9.88
C GLY A 240 26.08 -8.22 10.00
N ILE A 241 25.92 -7.70 11.22
CA ILE A 241 24.88 -6.72 11.58
C ILE A 241 24.98 -5.43 10.76
N ALA A 242 26.16 -4.93 10.47
CA ALA A 242 26.32 -3.68 9.72
C ALA A 242 25.78 -3.82 8.29
N TYR A 243 26.11 -4.90 7.60
CA TYR A 243 25.61 -5.18 6.24
C TYR A 243 24.09 -5.40 6.22
N ALA A 244 23.57 -6.17 7.17
CA ALA A 244 22.12 -6.38 7.28
C ALA A 244 21.35 -5.08 7.49
N LEU A 245 21.84 -4.20 8.37
CA LEU A 245 21.22 -2.88 8.59
C LEU A 245 21.31 -1.98 7.35
N VAL A 246 22.47 -1.92 6.67
CA VAL A 246 22.60 -1.15 5.42
C VAL A 246 21.68 -1.71 4.35
N GLY A 247 21.61 -3.02 4.18
CA GLY A 247 20.67 -3.65 3.24
C GLY A 247 19.22 -3.34 3.56
N PHE A 248 18.84 -3.42 4.83
CA PHE A 248 17.51 -3.05 5.27
C PHE A 248 17.19 -1.56 5.01
N LEU A 249 18.18 -0.67 5.20
CA LEU A 249 18.09 0.76 4.85
C LEU A 249 18.05 1.03 3.33
N ILE A 250 18.36 0.05 2.47
CA ILE A 250 18.11 0.13 1.03
C ILE A 250 16.70 -0.37 0.70
N LEU A 251 16.28 -1.49 1.30
CA LEU A 251 14.96 -2.08 1.09
C LEU A 251 13.83 -1.11 1.42
N LEU A 252 13.89 -0.49 2.60
CA LEU A 252 12.80 0.37 3.11
C LEU A 252 12.48 1.56 2.20
N PRO A 253 13.46 2.39 1.77
CA PRO A 253 13.19 3.52 0.91
C PRO A 253 12.76 3.12 -0.50
N VAL A 254 13.26 2.02 -1.05
CA VAL A 254 12.81 1.53 -2.36
C VAL A 254 11.35 1.10 -2.30
N CYS A 255 10.98 0.31 -1.31
CA CYS A 255 9.58 -0.08 -1.11
C CYS A 255 8.68 1.14 -0.88
N GLY A 256 9.10 2.08 -0.02
CA GLY A 256 8.34 3.29 0.29
C GLY A 256 8.12 4.19 -0.93
N LEU A 257 9.18 4.45 -1.69
CA LEU A 257 9.11 5.26 -2.90
C LEU A 257 8.12 4.68 -3.92
N ILE A 258 8.18 3.37 -4.14
CA ILE A 258 7.28 2.69 -5.10
C ILE A 258 5.83 2.75 -4.62
N ILE A 259 5.57 2.38 -3.36
CA ILE A 259 4.21 2.40 -2.81
C ILE A 259 3.62 3.81 -2.86
N ALA A 260 4.36 4.81 -2.37
CA ALA A 260 3.89 6.19 -2.36
C ALA A 260 3.65 6.72 -3.78
N THR A 261 4.54 6.43 -4.73
CA THR A 261 4.39 6.90 -6.12
C THR A 261 3.13 6.32 -6.77
N VAL A 262 2.91 5.00 -6.67
CA VAL A 262 1.74 4.34 -7.25
C VAL A 262 0.45 4.90 -6.63
N PHE A 263 0.43 5.07 -5.33
CA PHE A 263 -0.73 5.57 -4.60
C PHE A 263 -1.05 7.03 -4.95
N GLN A 264 -0.03 7.89 -4.98
CA GLN A 264 -0.21 9.32 -5.29
C GLN A 264 -0.64 9.56 -6.74
N LEU A 265 -0.17 8.75 -7.69
CA LEU A 265 -0.61 8.84 -9.10
C LEU A 265 -2.09 8.53 -9.29
N ALA A 266 -2.69 7.75 -8.41
CA ALA A 266 -4.11 7.45 -8.44
C ALA A 266 -4.99 8.56 -7.85
N HIS A 267 -4.48 9.36 -6.91
CA HIS A 267 -5.29 10.27 -6.10
C HIS A 267 -4.82 11.72 -6.11
N ILE A 268 -3.53 11.99 -6.32
CA ILE A 268 -2.95 13.34 -6.22
C ILE A 268 -2.34 13.74 -7.56
N VAL A 269 -3.22 13.99 -8.50
CA VAL A 269 -2.85 14.50 -9.83
C VAL A 269 -3.75 15.69 -10.18
N GLU A 270 -3.38 16.46 -11.19
CA GLU A 270 -4.09 17.68 -11.59
C GLU A 270 -5.58 17.43 -11.94
N SER A 271 -5.91 16.22 -12.39
CA SER A 271 -7.27 15.86 -12.80
C SER A 271 -8.17 15.36 -11.65
N THR A 272 -7.66 15.23 -10.44
CA THR A 272 -8.44 14.77 -9.29
C THR A 272 -8.84 15.91 -8.37
N ASP A 273 -10.07 15.86 -7.87
CA ASP A 273 -10.58 16.84 -6.93
C ASP A 273 -10.06 16.57 -5.51
N ASN A 274 -9.78 17.65 -4.78
CA ASN A 274 -9.54 17.64 -3.34
C ASN A 274 -10.70 18.32 -2.65
N VAL A 275 -11.38 17.61 -1.78
CA VAL A 275 -12.65 18.04 -1.20
C VAL A 275 -12.49 18.38 0.27
N SER A 276 -13.15 19.47 0.70
CA SER A 276 -13.32 19.78 2.12
C SER A 276 -14.81 19.68 2.47
N ALA A 277 -15.11 18.99 3.57
CA ALA A 277 -16.49 18.91 4.05
C ALA A 277 -16.93 20.24 4.63
N GLU A 278 -17.96 20.86 4.05
CA GLU A 278 -18.58 22.09 4.54
C GLU A 278 -19.65 21.75 5.58
N ASN A 279 -19.46 22.22 6.81
CA ASN A 279 -20.34 21.91 7.94
C ASN A 279 -20.62 20.42 8.13
N GLY A 280 -19.63 19.55 7.80
CA GLY A 280 -19.77 18.10 7.88
C GLY A 280 -20.54 17.45 6.73
N ILE A 281 -20.75 18.18 5.62
CA ILE A 281 -21.45 17.68 4.43
C ILE A 281 -20.53 17.76 3.21
N ILE A 282 -20.50 16.68 2.43
CA ILE A 282 -19.94 16.62 1.08
C ILE A 282 -21.11 16.75 0.12
N HIS A 283 -21.07 17.73 -0.77
CA HIS A 283 -22.21 18.08 -1.64
C HIS A 283 -22.45 17.10 -2.78
N ASP A 284 -21.48 16.26 -3.13
CA ASP A 284 -21.63 15.17 -4.08
C ASP A 284 -22.24 13.92 -3.42
N ASP A 285 -22.87 13.05 -4.21
CA ASP A 285 -23.10 11.67 -3.78
C ASP A 285 -21.77 10.89 -3.80
N TRP A 286 -21.71 9.79 -3.04
CA TRP A 286 -20.48 9.03 -2.87
C TRP A 286 -19.91 8.52 -4.21
N THR A 287 -20.73 8.06 -5.15
CA THR A 287 -20.26 7.53 -6.43
C THR A 287 -19.65 8.61 -7.30
N ALA A 288 -20.31 9.78 -7.40
CA ALA A 288 -19.76 10.93 -8.12
C ALA A 288 -18.46 11.42 -7.49
N HIS A 289 -18.39 11.41 -6.14
CA HIS A 289 -17.18 11.76 -5.42
C HIS A 289 -16.02 10.81 -5.78
N GLN A 290 -16.22 9.48 -5.77
CA GLN A 290 -15.17 8.52 -6.15
C GLN A 290 -14.62 8.79 -7.56
N LEU A 291 -15.48 9.04 -8.54
CA LEU A 291 -15.08 9.36 -9.91
C LEU A 291 -14.25 10.65 -10.03
N LYS A 292 -14.51 11.65 -9.17
CA LYS A 292 -13.80 12.92 -9.17
C LYS A 292 -12.46 12.87 -8.44
N THR A 293 -12.30 11.96 -7.50
CA THR A 293 -11.14 11.88 -6.60
C THR A 293 -10.15 10.77 -6.97
N THR A 294 -10.40 10.07 -8.06
CA THR A 294 -9.52 9.00 -8.56
C THR A 294 -9.13 9.25 -10.02
N SER A 295 -7.97 8.73 -10.41
CA SER A 295 -7.45 8.87 -11.77
C SER A 295 -6.77 7.59 -12.23
N ASN A 296 -6.94 7.28 -13.51
CA ASN A 296 -6.18 6.22 -14.17
C ASN A 296 -4.84 6.75 -14.66
N PHE A 297 -3.79 5.94 -14.56
CA PHE A 297 -2.46 6.31 -15.03
C PHE A 297 -1.77 5.17 -15.79
N GLY A 298 -1.03 5.49 -16.86
CA GLY A 298 -0.22 4.53 -17.61
C GLY A 298 -0.98 3.32 -18.14
N THR A 299 -2.27 3.45 -18.45
CA THR A 299 -3.20 2.36 -18.85
C THR A 299 -2.77 1.61 -20.10
N GLN A 300 -1.93 2.21 -20.94
CA GLN A 300 -1.40 1.57 -22.16
C GLN A 300 -0.18 0.65 -21.87
N SER A 301 0.40 0.71 -20.68
CA SER A 301 1.58 -0.07 -20.32
C SER A 301 1.20 -1.41 -19.67
N LYS A 302 1.29 -2.49 -20.43
CA LYS A 302 1.08 -3.85 -19.91
C LYS A 302 2.08 -4.23 -18.80
N VAL A 303 3.32 -3.72 -18.89
CA VAL A 303 4.37 -3.96 -17.88
C VAL A 303 4.00 -3.27 -16.58
N LEU A 304 3.60 -2.00 -16.64
CA LEU A 304 3.15 -1.28 -15.45
C LEU A 304 1.93 -1.96 -14.83
N SER A 305 0.89 -2.26 -15.61
CA SER A 305 -0.33 -2.93 -15.12
C SER A 305 -0.04 -4.29 -14.51
N TRP A 306 0.91 -5.05 -15.07
CA TRP A 306 1.35 -6.30 -14.46
C TRP A 306 2.01 -6.07 -13.10
N PHE A 307 2.89 -5.08 -13.01
CA PHE A 307 3.67 -4.78 -11.82
C PHE A 307 2.81 -4.23 -10.68
N VAL A 308 1.90 -3.29 -10.98
CA VAL A 308 1.03 -2.64 -9.97
C VAL A 308 -0.29 -3.37 -9.73
N GLY A 309 -0.51 -4.53 -10.34
CA GLY A 309 -1.70 -5.36 -10.06
C GLY A 309 -3.01 -4.81 -10.64
N GLY A 310 -2.96 -3.87 -11.59
CA GLY A 310 -4.15 -3.20 -12.09
C GLY A 310 -4.49 -1.92 -11.34
N LEU A 311 -3.77 -1.56 -10.27
CA LEU A 311 -3.97 -0.32 -9.50
C LEU A 311 -3.76 0.97 -10.32
N ASN A 312 -3.35 0.87 -11.56
CA ASN A 312 -3.33 1.98 -12.52
C ASN A 312 -4.68 2.22 -13.22
N PHE A 313 -5.69 1.42 -12.91
CA PHE A 313 -7.09 1.59 -13.29
C PHE A 313 -7.91 1.84 -12.02
N GLN A 314 -7.91 3.07 -11.53
CA GLN A 314 -8.54 3.43 -10.26
C GLN A 314 -9.96 3.96 -10.43
N VAL A 315 -10.27 4.46 -11.63
CA VAL A 315 -11.63 4.88 -11.99
C VAL A 315 -12.36 3.64 -12.49
N GLU A 316 -13.00 2.95 -11.57
CA GLU A 316 -13.78 1.74 -11.82
C GLU A 316 -15.25 1.96 -11.49
#